data_7e0426c783463fd47f72caadd0fcb610
#
_entry.id   7e0426c783463fd47f72caadd0fcb610
#
_cell.length_a   1.000
_cell.length_b   1.000
_cell.length_c   1.000
_cell.angle_alpha   90.00
_cell.angle_beta   90.00
_cell.angle_gamma   90.00
#
_symmetry.space_group_name_H-M   'P 1'
#
loop_
_entity.id
_entity.type
_entity.pdbx_description
1 polymer ?
#
loop_
_entity_poly.entity_id
_entity_poly.type
_entity_poly.pdbx_seq_one_letter_code
_entity_poly.pdbx_strand_id
1 'polypeptide(L)'
;MYGVGELSPGDGGRYAGMGNVGIAINRVGFQNTLNPAAITRMDSTCFVFDVGATAAFSYYSFLSEHSTTFTGNPNRFSLGFRMLPRWYMILGAAPYSSVGYLIYTEEEVEGMPGSYLYSSFEGSGGLYRFYLTNAYALTKNLSLGLNVGMVVGKTTQSETQESAIVEYSSKQRAFYMDLGLHYEITDSKKRNWALGVVFSPSLEIYHDNDLTYSNSSTSAEMDKTYHTRTQYLPMHIGTGLALTTNRWIATVDYNFMDWSRSSSSYTSVTYENQHKINVGATYILQPRRPRSTELMGGLGFSNSYINLKKGKMYYLEASVGATFPIRYSFLSLGATYRQQINSRSNLMQESRVSLNLNLTFGERISKSKLR
;
A
#
# COMPACT_ATOMS: atom_id res chain seq x y z
N MET A 1 -4.28 18.77 -3.91
CA MET A 1 -4.04 17.41 -3.40
C MET A 1 -3.99 17.43 -1.89
N TYR A 2 -4.47 16.37 -1.24
CA TYR A 2 -4.56 16.34 0.20
C TYR A 2 -3.70 15.19 0.73
N GLY A 3 -2.88 15.46 1.76
CA GLY A 3 -2.01 14.47 2.39
C GLY A 3 -0.86 14.00 1.50
N VAL A 4 -0.43 12.76 1.74
CA VAL A 4 0.68 12.10 1.02
C VAL A 4 0.23 11.37 -0.26
N GLY A 5 -1.01 11.57 -0.69
CA GLY A 5 -1.63 10.87 -1.81
C GLY A 5 -2.43 9.63 -1.37
N GLU A 6 -2.84 8.83 -2.35
CA GLU A 6 -3.50 7.56 -2.08
C GLU A 6 -2.49 6.55 -1.59
N LEU A 7 -2.71 6.01 -0.38
CA LEU A 7 -1.85 4.99 0.20
C LEU A 7 -1.93 3.70 -0.62
N SER A 8 -0.77 3.14 -0.95
CA SER A 8 -0.71 1.83 -1.58
C SER A 8 -1.19 0.75 -0.61
N PRO A 9 -1.88 -0.30 -1.09
CA PRO A 9 -2.21 -1.46 -0.28
C PRO A 9 -0.93 -2.01 0.35
N GLY A 10 -0.98 -2.36 1.63
CA GLY A 10 0.21 -2.71 2.42
C GLY A 10 1.08 -3.82 1.84
N ASP A 11 0.47 -4.84 1.23
CA ASP A 11 1.16 -5.89 0.50
C ASP A 11 0.47 -6.14 -0.85
N GLY A 12 0.94 -5.50 -1.91
CA GLY A 12 0.45 -5.75 -3.27
C GLY A 12 0.87 -7.10 -3.87
N GLY A 13 1.51 -7.97 -3.07
CA GLY A 13 1.99 -9.26 -3.51
C GLY A 13 0.92 -10.35 -3.48
N ARG A 14 1.31 -11.53 -3.00
CA ARG A 14 0.44 -12.71 -2.93
C ARG A 14 -0.87 -12.48 -2.18
N TYR A 15 -0.83 -11.71 -1.08
CA TYR A 15 -1.99 -11.50 -0.22
C TYR A 15 -3.04 -10.55 -0.78
N ALA A 16 -2.78 -9.92 -1.93
CA ALA A 16 -3.74 -9.06 -2.62
C ALA A 16 -5.05 -9.80 -2.96
N GLY A 17 -4.95 -11.05 -3.42
CA GLY A 17 -6.13 -11.91 -3.69
C GLY A 17 -6.88 -12.38 -2.45
N MET A 18 -6.35 -12.15 -1.25
CA MET A 18 -6.90 -12.55 0.04
C MET A 18 -7.35 -11.34 0.89
N GLY A 19 -7.62 -10.18 0.28
CA GLY A 19 -8.03 -8.96 0.98
C GLY A 19 -6.87 -8.21 1.65
N ASN A 20 -5.62 -8.40 1.21
CA ASN A 20 -4.43 -7.82 1.83
C ASN A 20 -4.32 -8.11 3.33
N VAL A 21 -4.69 -9.31 3.75
CA VAL A 21 -4.54 -9.82 5.12
C VAL A 21 -3.33 -10.74 5.23
N GLY A 22 -2.65 -10.74 6.36
CA GLY A 22 -1.48 -11.58 6.54
C GLY A 22 -0.60 -11.24 7.73
N ILE A 23 -1.01 -10.32 8.62
CA ILE A 23 -0.20 -9.90 9.79
C ILE A 23 0.20 -11.12 10.65
N ALA A 24 -0.65 -12.14 10.73
CA ALA A 24 -0.37 -13.37 11.48
C ALA A 24 0.08 -14.54 10.60
N ILE A 25 0.27 -14.36 9.28
CA ILE A 25 0.64 -15.46 8.38
C ILE A 25 2.15 -15.57 8.26
N ASN A 26 2.71 -16.73 8.61
CA ASN A 26 4.11 -17.07 8.45
C ASN A 26 4.23 -18.38 7.69
N ARG A 27 4.69 -18.36 6.43
CA ARG A 27 4.73 -19.53 5.55
C ARG A 27 6.07 -19.72 4.85
N VAL A 28 6.44 -20.99 4.69
CA VAL A 28 7.63 -21.39 3.94
C VAL A 28 7.48 -21.00 2.46
N GLY A 29 8.54 -20.48 1.88
CA GLY A 29 8.62 -20.15 0.45
C GLY A 29 8.02 -18.81 0.04
N PHE A 30 7.52 -18.02 0.99
CA PHE A 30 6.94 -16.71 0.72
C PHE A 30 7.51 -15.64 1.63
N GLN A 31 7.59 -14.43 1.11
CA GLN A 31 7.89 -13.25 1.89
C GLN A 31 6.58 -12.62 2.37
N ASN A 32 6.55 -12.19 3.63
CA ASN A 32 5.45 -11.44 4.20
C ASN A 32 5.97 -10.08 4.68
N THR A 33 5.57 -8.99 4.06
CA THR A 33 5.98 -7.63 4.43
C THR A 33 4.94 -6.91 5.28
N LEU A 34 3.78 -7.54 5.56
CA LEU A 34 2.76 -6.98 6.45
C LEU A 34 3.17 -7.04 7.93
N ASN A 35 4.02 -8.02 8.29
CA ASN A 35 4.58 -8.14 9.64
C ASN A 35 6.06 -8.53 9.53
N PRO A 36 6.99 -7.69 9.97
CA PRO A 36 8.42 -8.02 9.89
C PRO A 36 8.81 -9.29 10.64
N ALA A 37 8.07 -9.70 11.68
CA ALA A 37 8.34 -10.95 12.40
C ALA A 37 7.88 -12.20 11.64
N ALA A 38 6.98 -12.06 10.68
CA ALA A 38 6.38 -13.19 9.95
C ALA A 38 7.23 -13.74 8.81
N ILE A 39 8.51 -13.38 8.70
CA ILE A 39 9.45 -13.88 7.69
C ILE A 39 10.33 -15.03 8.20
N THR A 40 10.25 -15.40 9.46
CA THR A 40 11.14 -16.37 10.11
C THR A 40 10.95 -17.83 9.67
N ARG A 41 9.93 -18.11 8.83
CA ARG A 41 9.74 -19.43 8.17
C ARG A 41 10.05 -19.42 6.67
N MET A 42 10.60 -18.34 6.15
CA MET A 42 11.09 -18.30 4.79
C MET A 42 12.08 -19.44 4.53
N ASP A 43 12.17 -19.94 3.28
CA ASP A 43 13.07 -21.04 2.95
C ASP A 43 14.51 -20.68 3.32
N SER A 44 15.09 -21.50 4.20
CA SER A 44 16.42 -21.24 4.75
C SER A 44 17.56 -21.65 3.82
N THR A 45 17.26 -22.29 2.69
CA THR A 45 18.23 -22.81 1.73
C THR A 45 18.28 -22.00 0.44
N CYS A 46 17.42 -21.00 0.31
CA CYS A 46 17.26 -20.21 -0.89
C CYS A 46 17.36 -18.70 -0.61
N PHE A 47 17.86 -17.97 -1.60
CA PHE A 47 17.46 -16.58 -1.80
C PHE A 47 16.05 -16.58 -2.38
N VAL A 48 15.15 -15.81 -1.79
CA VAL A 48 13.76 -15.68 -2.26
C VAL A 48 13.60 -14.29 -2.85
N PHE A 49 13.29 -14.21 -4.13
CA PHE A 49 12.97 -12.98 -4.84
C PHE A 49 11.46 -12.86 -4.96
N ASP A 50 10.96 -11.64 -4.84
CA ASP A 50 9.55 -11.34 -4.97
C ASP A 50 9.38 -10.07 -5.80
N VAL A 51 8.69 -10.19 -6.94
CA VAL A 51 8.47 -9.11 -7.90
C VAL A 51 6.98 -9.06 -8.23
N GLY A 52 6.41 -7.88 -8.19
CA GLY A 52 5.00 -7.71 -8.48
C GLY A 52 4.67 -6.44 -9.23
N ALA A 53 3.51 -6.46 -9.88
CA ALA A 53 2.91 -5.33 -10.56
C ALA A 53 1.40 -5.30 -10.31
N THR A 54 0.84 -4.10 -10.32
CA THR A 54 -0.60 -3.85 -10.20
C THR A 54 -1.07 -2.99 -11.37
N ALA A 55 -2.17 -3.38 -11.98
CA ALA A 55 -2.94 -2.56 -12.90
C ALA A 55 -4.29 -2.24 -12.28
N ALA A 56 -4.74 -1.00 -12.36
CA ALA A 56 -6.01 -0.58 -11.78
C ALA A 56 -6.82 0.24 -12.77
N PHE A 57 -8.10 -0.05 -12.84
CA PHE A 57 -9.10 0.70 -13.58
C PHE A 57 -10.05 1.33 -12.56
N SER A 58 -10.11 2.66 -12.54
CA SER A 58 -10.99 3.44 -11.66
C SER A 58 -12.07 4.13 -12.46
N TYR A 59 -13.30 4.04 -12.00
CA TYR A 59 -14.46 4.75 -12.48
C TYR A 59 -14.88 5.77 -11.42
N TYR A 60 -14.92 7.03 -11.80
CA TYR A 60 -15.33 8.14 -10.96
C TYR A 60 -16.67 8.67 -11.42
N SER A 61 -17.56 8.97 -10.50
CA SER A 61 -18.84 9.63 -10.78
C SER A 61 -19.10 10.77 -9.80
N PHE A 62 -19.51 11.91 -10.34
CA PHE A 62 -19.89 13.10 -9.57
C PHE A 62 -21.07 13.77 -10.26
N LEU A 63 -22.24 13.80 -9.59
CA LEU A 63 -23.50 14.26 -10.20
C LEU A 63 -23.78 13.54 -11.51
N SER A 64 -23.82 14.26 -12.64
CA SER A 64 -24.01 13.70 -13.99
C SER A 64 -22.70 13.40 -14.72
N GLU A 65 -21.56 13.81 -14.17
CA GLU A 65 -20.25 13.66 -14.81
C GLU A 65 -19.60 12.30 -14.44
N HIS A 66 -18.93 11.71 -15.42
CA HIS A 66 -18.22 10.44 -15.26
C HIS A 66 -16.81 10.52 -15.85
N SER A 67 -15.87 9.89 -15.20
CA SER A 67 -14.49 9.79 -15.69
C SER A 67 -13.92 8.40 -15.40
N THR A 68 -13.01 7.96 -16.25
CA THR A 68 -12.30 6.70 -16.06
C THR A 68 -10.79 6.90 -16.13
N THR A 69 -10.05 6.16 -15.32
CA THR A 69 -8.59 6.23 -15.29
C THR A 69 -8.02 4.83 -15.25
N PHE A 70 -6.98 4.60 -16.03
CA PHE A 70 -6.18 3.37 -15.99
C PHE A 70 -4.78 3.69 -15.46
N THR A 71 -4.31 2.89 -14.50
CA THR A 71 -2.96 3.02 -13.93
C THR A 71 -2.28 1.66 -13.89
N GLY A 72 -0.97 1.65 -14.12
CA GLY A 72 -0.14 0.44 -14.01
C GLY A 72 1.17 0.77 -13.33
N ASN A 73 1.48 0.06 -12.23
CA ASN A 73 2.68 0.33 -11.44
C ASN A 73 3.34 -0.96 -10.95
N PRO A 74 4.69 -1.01 -10.83
CA PRO A 74 5.32 -2.03 -10.02
C PRO A 74 4.84 -1.87 -8.58
N ASN A 75 4.47 -2.98 -7.92
CA ASN A 75 3.99 -2.93 -6.55
C ASN A 75 5.00 -3.44 -5.53
N ARG A 76 6.01 -4.21 -5.98
CA ARG A 76 7.03 -4.77 -5.10
C ARG A 76 8.26 -5.22 -5.88
N PHE A 77 9.41 -5.03 -5.27
CA PHE A 77 10.65 -5.73 -5.54
C PHE A 77 11.33 -6.05 -4.22
N SER A 78 11.62 -7.33 -3.94
CA SER A 78 12.31 -7.68 -2.71
C SER A 78 13.15 -8.95 -2.83
N LEU A 79 14.20 -9.01 -2.02
CA LEU A 79 15.12 -10.13 -1.86
C LEU A 79 15.15 -10.54 -0.39
N GLY A 80 14.78 -11.78 -0.11
CA GLY A 80 14.79 -12.35 1.22
C GLY A 80 15.74 -13.54 1.34
N PHE A 81 16.38 -13.69 2.48
CA PHE A 81 17.29 -14.80 2.78
C PHE A 81 17.47 -15.00 4.28
N ARG A 82 17.95 -16.19 4.64
CA ARG A 82 18.38 -16.47 6.01
C ARG A 82 19.87 -16.10 6.16
N MET A 83 20.16 -15.12 7.01
CA MET A 83 21.52 -14.66 7.28
C MET A 83 22.28 -15.64 8.19
N LEU A 84 21.66 -16.00 9.32
CA LEU A 84 22.18 -16.95 10.31
C LEU A 84 21.05 -17.89 10.80
N PRO A 85 21.35 -18.98 11.51
CA PRO A 85 20.30 -19.77 12.17
C PRO A 85 19.37 -18.85 12.98
N ARG A 86 18.05 -18.93 12.72
CA ARG A 86 16.99 -18.10 13.31
C ARG A 86 16.96 -16.61 12.91
N TRP A 87 17.89 -16.13 12.09
CA TRP A 87 17.94 -14.74 11.64
C TRP A 87 17.65 -14.64 10.15
N TYR A 88 16.60 -13.90 9.80
CA TYR A 88 16.12 -13.72 8.43
C TYR A 88 16.09 -12.24 8.07
N MET A 89 16.36 -11.96 6.81
CA MET A 89 16.41 -10.60 6.28
C MET A 89 15.65 -10.49 4.97
N ILE A 90 15.05 -9.31 4.74
CA ILE A 90 14.53 -8.90 3.44
C ILE A 90 15.05 -7.50 3.14
N LEU A 91 15.57 -7.30 1.93
CA LEU A 91 15.83 -6.00 1.34
C LEU A 91 14.79 -5.78 0.25
N GLY A 92 14.12 -4.60 0.23
CA GLY A 92 13.07 -4.38 -0.75
C GLY A 92 12.75 -2.92 -1.01
N ALA A 93 11.97 -2.74 -2.08
CA ALA A 93 11.38 -1.48 -2.50
C ALA A 93 9.91 -1.71 -2.88
N ALA A 94 9.04 -0.79 -2.49
CA ALA A 94 7.61 -0.82 -2.82
C ALA A 94 7.05 0.61 -2.87
N PRO A 95 5.99 0.86 -3.63
CA PRO A 95 5.27 2.13 -3.54
C PRO A 95 4.67 2.29 -2.14
N TYR A 96 4.74 3.51 -1.61
CA TYR A 96 4.09 3.90 -0.36
C TYR A 96 2.78 4.62 -0.64
N SER A 97 2.79 5.55 -1.59
CA SER A 97 1.61 6.27 -2.06
C SER A 97 1.74 6.67 -3.52
N SER A 98 0.63 7.00 -4.15
CA SER A 98 0.59 7.52 -5.51
C SER A 98 -0.34 8.71 -5.63
N VAL A 99 -0.04 9.57 -6.60
CA VAL A 99 -0.82 10.72 -7.01
C VAL A 99 -0.98 10.65 -8.52
N GLY A 100 -2.21 10.71 -8.99
CA GLY A 100 -2.51 10.79 -10.42
C GLY A 100 -3.94 11.28 -10.60
N TYR A 101 -4.10 12.54 -11.03
CA TYR A 101 -5.39 13.10 -11.40
C TYR A 101 -5.21 14.18 -12.47
N LEU A 102 -6.23 14.34 -13.29
CA LEU A 102 -6.36 15.42 -14.25
C LEU A 102 -7.83 15.84 -14.25
N ILE A 103 -8.08 17.08 -13.86
CA ILE A 103 -9.41 17.65 -13.69
C ILE A 103 -9.49 18.90 -14.55
N TYR A 104 -10.53 18.98 -15.37
CA TYR A 104 -10.86 20.18 -16.12
C TYR A 104 -12.08 20.83 -15.50
N THR A 105 -12.06 22.14 -15.35
CA THR A 105 -13.19 22.94 -14.90
C THR A 105 -13.47 24.03 -15.93
N GLU A 106 -14.75 24.34 -16.10
CA GLU A 106 -15.25 25.41 -16.92
C GLU A 106 -16.15 26.30 -16.03
N GLU A 107 -15.80 27.56 -15.90
CA GLU A 107 -16.55 28.50 -15.10
C GLU A 107 -16.97 29.70 -15.99
N GLU A 108 -18.25 30.05 -15.97
CA GLU A 108 -18.72 31.25 -16.69
C GLU A 108 -18.18 32.51 -16.01
N VAL A 109 -17.63 33.44 -16.82
CA VAL A 109 -17.05 34.68 -16.31
C VAL A 109 -18.17 35.60 -15.83
N GLU A 110 -18.15 35.98 -14.55
CA GLU A 110 -19.14 36.82 -13.95
C GLU A 110 -19.23 38.20 -14.66
N GLY A 111 -20.42 38.53 -15.15
CA GLY A 111 -20.64 39.76 -15.90
C GLY A 111 -20.39 39.67 -17.42
N MET A 112 -19.98 38.52 -17.95
CA MET A 112 -19.76 38.28 -19.38
C MET A 112 -20.48 36.99 -19.85
N PRO A 113 -21.80 37.01 -20.04
CA PRO A 113 -22.57 35.84 -20.47
C PRO A 113 -22.00 35.20 -21.74
N GLY A 114 -21.76 33.91 -21.74
CA GLY A 114 -21.19 33.15 -22.85
C GLY A 114 -19.67 33.18 -22.94
N SER A 115 -18.98 33.83 -21.98
CA SER A 115 -17.51 33.73 -21.83
C SER A 115 -17.17 32.74 -20.73
N TYR A 116 -16.34 31.77 -21.02
CA TYR A 116 -15.95 30.70 -20.10
C TYR A 116 -14.45 30.73 -19.80
N LEU A 117 -14.12 30.52 -18.55
CA LEU A 117 -12.75 30.36 -18.08
C LEU A 117 -12.45 28.86 -17.92
N TYR A 118 -11.47 28.38 -18.64
CA TYR A 118 -11.04 27.00 -18.61
C TYR A 118 -9.83 26.85 -17.70
N SER A 119 -9.95 25.94 -16.72
CA SER A 119 -8.84 25.61 -15.83
C SER A 119 -8.60 24.11 -15.87
N SER A 120 -7.33 23.72 -15.82
CA SER A 120 -6.92 22.34 -15.65
C SER A 120 -6.08 22.17 -14.39
N PHE A 121 -6.39 21.14 -13.62
CA PHE A 121 -5.68 20.77 -12.40
C PHE A 121 -5.07 19.39 -12.62
N GLU A 122 -3.75 19.30 -12.63
CA GLU A 122 -3.03 18.05 -12.78
C GLU A 122 -2.25 17.74 -11.50
N GLY A 123 -2.27 16.49 -11.07
CA GLY A 123 -1.42 16.00 -10.01
C GLY A 123 -0.75 14.71 -10.41
N SER A 124 0.55 14.61 -10.18
CA SER A 124 1.34 13.45 -10.53
C SER A 124 2.42 13.13 -9.50
N GLY A 125 2.95 11.91 -9.55
CA GLY A 125 4.04 11.45 -8.70
C GLY A 125 3.63 10.46 -7.62
N GLY A 126 4.43 10.36 -6.58
CA GLY A 126 4.19 9.44 -5.47
C GLY A 126 5.42 9.21 -4.62
N LEU A 127 5.24 8.42 -3.57
CA LEU A 127 6.27 8.06 -2.63
C LEU A 127 6.59 6.57 -2.75
N TYR A 128 7.87 6.23 -2.64
CA TYR A 128 8.39 4.87 -2.59
C TYR A 128 9.07 4.63 -1.26
N ARG A 129 8.90 3.45 -0.70
CA ARG A 129 9.63 2.98 0.48
C ARG A 129 10.74 2.03 0.07
N PHE A 130 11.94 2.26 0.58
CA PHE A 130 13.08 1.36 0.55
C PHE A 130 13.28 0.83 1.95
N TYR A 131 13.37 -0.48 2.13
CA TYR A 131 13.35 -1.07 3.46
C TYR A 131 14.29 -2.25 3.61
N LEU A 132 14.75 -2.42 4.85
CA LEU A 132 15.51 -3.56 5.33
C LEU A 132 14.75 -4.17 6.51
N THR A 133 14.22 -5.36 6.30
CA THR A 133 13.54 -6.13 7.35
C THR A 133 14.50 -7.11 7.98
N ASN A 134 14.54 -7.16 9.29
CA ASN A 134 15.26 -8.14 10.09
C ASN A 134 14.27 -8.86 10.99
N ALA A 135 14.34 -10.19 11.04
CA ALA A 135 13.54 -10.99 11.95
C ALA A 135 14.35 -12.07 12.63
N TYR A 136 14.06 -12.28 13.90
CA TYR A 136 14.72 -13.28 14.71
C TYR A 136 13.71 -14.19 15.39
N ALA A 137 13.87 -15.51 15.19
CA ALA A 137 13.07 -16.52 15.87
C ALA A 137 13.64 -16.76 17.28
N LEU A 138 13.05 -16.09 18.29
CA LEU A 138 13.44 -16.23 19.68
C LEU A 138 13.27 -17.66 20.18
N THR A 139 12.11 -18.23 19.87
CA THR A 139 11.77 -19.63 20.18
C THR A 139 11.21 -20.30 18.92
N LYS A 140 10.77 -21.55 19.03
CA LYS A 140 10.08 -22.25 17.93
C LYS A 140 8.73 -21.61 17.59
N ASN A 141 8.15 -20.88 18.54
CA ASN A 141 6.79 -20.35 18.49
C ASN A 141 6.74 -18.82 18.45
N LEU A 142 7.80 -18.13 18.89
CA LEU A 142 7.84 -16.68 19.02
C LEU A 142 8.94 -16.08 18.15
N SER A 143 8.58 -15.11 17.35
CA SER A 143 9.49 -14.33 16.50
C SER A 143 9.29 -12.83 16.73
N LEU A 144 10.38 -12.09 16.65
CA LEU A 144 10.39 -10.63 16.62
C LEU A 144 10.95 -10.15 15.29
N GLY A 145 10.49 -9.00 14.85
CA GLY A 145 10.94 -8.37 13.61
C GLY A 145 11.08 -6.86 13.75
N LEU A 146 12.03 -6.34 13.00
CA LEU A 146 12.27 -4.91 12.85
C LEU A 146 12.41 -4.62 11.35
N ASN A 147 11.61 -3.71 10.85
CA ASN A 147 11.72 -3.15 9.51
C ASN A 147 12.16 -1.70 9.63
N VAL A 148 13.19 -1.32 8.92
CA VAL A 148 13.71 0.07 8.88
C VAL A 148 13.94 0.47 7.44
N GLY A 149 13.75 1.75 7.14
CA GLY A 149 13.95 2.23 5.80
C GLY A 149 13.64 3.71 5.64
N MET A 150 13.51 4.10 4.39
CA MET A 150 13.17 5.46 4.00
C MET A 150 11.98 5.47 3.03
N VAL A 151 11.12 6.44 3.22
CA VAL A 151 10.09 6.82 2.26
C VAL A 151 10.59 8.07 1.54
N VAL A 152 10.68 8.01 0.21
CA VAL A 152 11.17 9.12 -0.62
C VAL A 152 10.32 9.25 -1.88
N GLY A 153 10.18 10.47 -2.38
CA GLY A 153 9.51 10.70 -3.66
C GLY A 153 9.29 12.17 -3.96
N LYS A 154 8.60 12.41 -5.06
CA LYS A 154 8.22 13.73 -5.53
C LYS A 154 6.75 13.71 -5.92
N THR A 155 6.02 14.73 -5.53
CA THR A 155 4.66 14.99 -5.99
C THR A 155 4.63 16.37 -6.64
N THR A 156 3.97 16.47 -7.79
CA THR A 156 3.81 17.71 -8.53
C THR A 156 2.32 17.97 -8.69
N GLN A 157 1.92 19.23 -8.52
CA GLN A 157 0.59 19.73 -8.79
C GLN A 157 0.73 20.92 -9.72
N SER A 158 -0.01 20.94 -10.81
CA SER A 158 -0.04 22.02 -11.76
C SER A 158 -1.48 22.52 -11.92
N GLU A 159 -1.65 23.81 -11.86
CA GLU A 159 -2.87 24.50 -12.21
C GLU A 159 -2.58 25.36 -13.43
N THR A 160 -3.29 25.09 -14.52
CA THR A 160 -3.18 25.88 -15.74
C THR A 160 -4.50 26.59 -15.99
N GLN A 161 -4.45 27.90 -16.13
CA GLN A 161 -5.58 28.73 -16.46
C GLN A 161 -5.18 29.66 -17.61
N GLU A 162 -5.74 29.38 -18.80
CA GLU A 162 -5.36 30.05 -20.05
C GLU A 162 -3.84 30.03 -20.30
N SER A 163 -3.19 31.21 -20.12
CA SER A 163 -1.74 31.40 -20.31
C SER A 163 -0.93 31.33 -19.01
N ALA A 164 -1.58 31.26 -17.87
CA ALA A 164 -0.96 31.20 -16.56
C ALA A 164 -0.83 29.72 -16.06
N ILE A 165 0.35 29.39 -15.58
CA ILE A 165 0.66 28.07 -15.00
C ILE A 165 1.24 28.29 -13.61
N VAL A 166 0.63 27.63 -12.63
CA VAL A 166 1.18 27.53 -11.27
C VAL A 166 1.55 26.08 -11.02
N GLU A 167 2.83 25.81 -10.84
CA GLU A 167 3.32 24.48 -10.48
C GLU A 167 3.83 24.45 -9.04
N TYR A 168 3.30 23.52 -8.27
CA TYR A 168 3.76 23.20 -6.93
C TYR A 168 4.39 21.82 -6.93
N SER A 169 5.69 21.76 -6.67
CA SER A 169 6.49 20.53 -6.61
C SER A 169 7.01 20.33 -5.20
N SER A 170 6.80 19.15 -4.64
CA SER A 170 7.24 18.76 -3.30
C SER A 170 8.08 17.50 -3.34
N LYS A 171 9.36 17.61 -3.01
CA LYS A 171 10.25 16.48 -2.76
C LYS A 171 10.09 16.07 -1.29
N GLN A 172 9.76 14.82 -1.05
CA GLN A 172 9.40 14.30 0.27
C GLN A 172 10.36 13.20 0.67
N ARG A 173 10.76 13.21 1.94
CA ARG A 173 11.59 12.17 2.55
C ARG A 173 11.21 11.97 4.00
N ALA A 174 11.11 10.72 4.43
CA ALA A 174 10.86 10.35 5.81
C ALA A 174 11.63 9.10 6.18
N PHE A 175 12.04 9.00 7.43
CA PHE A 175 12.46 7.73 8.00
C PHE A 175 11.23 6.86 8.25
N TYR A 176 11.40 5.54 8.15
CA TYR A 176 10.31 4.57 8.29
C TYR A 176 10.75 3.40 9.17
N MET A 177 9.91 2.98 10.09
CA MET A 177 10.21 1.88 11.01
C MET A 177 8.93 1.13 11.40
N ASP A 178 8.99 -0.22 11.38
CA ASP A 178 7.97 -1.10 11.95
C ASP A 178 8.59 -2.10 12.91
N LEU A 179 7.95 -2.33 14.02
CA LEU A 179 8.21 -3.42 14.95
C LEU A 179 7.15 -4.50 14.77
N GLY A 180 7.57 -5.75 14.71
CA GLY A 180 6.67 -6.89 14.57
C GLY A 180 6.87 -7.93 15.67
N LEU A 181 5.76 -8.56 16.03
CA LEU A 181 5.71 -9.75 16.87
C LEU A 181 4.86 -10.80 16.17
N HIS A 182 5.31 -12.03 16.17
CA HIS A 182 4.56 -13.18 15.67
C HIS A 182 4.67 -14.33 16.65
N TYR A 183 3.52 -14.83 17.09
CA TYR A 183 3.41 -15.97 17.98
C TYR A 183 2.50 -17.03 17.38
N GLU A 184 2.93 -18.31 17.40
CA GLU A 184 2.14 -19.40 16.89
C GLU A 184 2.11 -20.58 17.84
N ILE A 185 0.98 -21.29 17.84
CA ILE A 185 0.75 -22.49 18.67
C ILE A 185 0.02 -23.54 17.85
N THR A 186 0.48 -24.76 17.95
CA THR A 186 -0.20 -25.90 17.30
C THR A 186 -1.01 -26.65 18.32
N ASP A 187 -2.30 -26.84 18.07
CA ASP A 187 -3.20 -27.56 18.95
C ASP A 187 -3.09 -29.10 18.74
N SER A 188 -3.76 -29.86 19.63
CA SER A 188 -3.82 -31.31 19.58
C SER A 188 -4.43 -31.86 18.28
N LYS A 189 -5.24 -31.07 17.56
CA LYS A 189 -5.84 -31.41 16.27
C LYS A 189 -4.95 -31.03 15.07
N LYS A 190 -3.68 -30.71 15.31
CA LYS A 190 -2.71 -30.28 14.29
C LYS A 190 -3.14 -29.01 13.54
N ARG A 191 -3.94 -28.14 14.16
CA ARG A 191 -4.27 -26.82 13.65
C ARG A 191 -3.26 -25.83 14.22
N ASN A 192 -2.76 -24.93 13.38
CA ASN A 192 -1.83 -23.90 13.80
C ASN A 192 -2.58 -22.56 13.95
N TRP A 193 -2.62 -22.03 15.16
CA TRP A 193 -3.12 -20.72 15.49
C TRP A 193 -1.94 -19.76 15.54
N ALA A 194 -2.08 -18.60 14.92
CA ALA A 194 -1.04 -17.59 14.93
C ALA A 194 -1.63 -16.21 15.26
N LEU A 195 -0.91 -15.48 16.08
CA LEU A 195 -1.16 -14.08 16.43
C LEU A 195 0.00 -13.23 15.91
N GLY A 196 -0.32 -12.17 15.18
CA GLY A 196 0.64 -11.17 14.72
C GLY A 196 0.30 -9.80 15.28
N VAL A 197 1.31 -9.02 15.63
CA VAL A 197 1.18 -7.61 16.02
C VAL A 197 2.26 -6.81 15.31
N VAL A 198 1.88 -5.64 14.80
CA VAL A 198 2.79 -4.68 14.16
C VAL A 198 2.56 -3.32 14.78
N PHE A 199 3.65 -2.61 15.02
CA PHE A 199 3.64 -1.23 15.50
C PHE A 199 4.61 -0.37 14.69
N SER A 200 4.14 0.75 14.17
CA SER A 200 4.95 1.77 13.48
C SER A 200 4.77 3.11 14.20
N PRO A 201 5.83 3.77 14.64
CA PRO A 201 5.71 5.09 15.26
C PRO A 201 5.35 6.15 14.22
N SER A 202 4.74 7.23 14.67
CA SER A 202 4.54 8.42 13.84
C SER A 202 5.87 9.16 13.65
N LEU A 203 6.29 9.33 12.39
CA LEU A 203 7.56 9.94 12.03
C LEU A 203 7.36 11.12 11.08
N GLU A 204 8.20 12.12 11.20
CA GLU A 204 8.12 13.38 10.46
C GLU A 204 8.48 13.19 8.98
N ILE A 205 7.74 13.87 8.09
CA ILE A 205 8.04 13.94 6.67
C ILE A 205 8.66 15.30 6.39
N TYR A 206 9.87 15.29 5.84
CA TYR A 206 10.56 16.49 5.39
C TYR A 206 10.14 16.81 3.97
N HIS A 207 9.70 18.05 3.74
CA HIS A 207 9.26 18.57 2.45
C HIS A 207 10.18 19.68 1.98
N ASP A 208 10.76 19.51 0.81
CA ASP A 208 11.43 20.55 0.05
C ASP A 208 10.49 20.95 -1.09
N ASN A 209 9.90 22.15 -0.99
CA ASN A 209 8.83 22.62 -1.86
C ASN A 209 9.33 23.72 -2.80
N ASP A 210 9.03 23.56 -4.08
CA ASP A 210 9.26 24.54 -5.11
C ASP A 210 7.90 24.99 -5.67
N LEU A 211 7.66 26.30 -5.69
CA LEU A 211 6.49 26.92 -6.29
C LEU A 211 6.96 27.79 -7.46
N THR A 212 6.52 27.42 -8.65
CA THR A 212 6.81 28.14 -9.89
C THR A 212 5.53 28.73 -10.45
N TYR A 213 5.55 30.00 -10.77
CA TYR A 213 4.51 30.67 -11.53
C TYR A 213 5.09 31.14 -12.86
N SER A 214 4.41 30.85 -13.95
CA SER A 214 4.74 31.35 -15.28
C SER A 214 3.49 31.82 -16.02
N ASN A 215 3.65 32.90 -16.81
CA ASN A 215 2.58 33.41 -17.65
C ASN A 215 3.14 33.74 -19.03
N SER A 216 2.73 32.99 -20.04
CA SER A 216 3.25 33.10 -21.42
C SER A 216 2.82 34.37 -22.10
N SER A 217 1.69 35.00 -21.70
CA SER A 217 1.21 36.28 -22.30
C SER A 217 1.98 37.48 -21.79
N THR A 218 2.50 37.43 -20.56
CA THR A 218 3.22 38.58 -19.94
C THR A 218 4.70 38.32 -19.78
N SER A 219 5.18 37.10 -20.11
CA SER A 219 6.56 36.64 -19.85
C SER A 219 6.96 36.80 -18.37
N ALA A 220 5.98 36.75 -17.45
CA ALA A 220 6.22 36.84 -16.02
C ALA A 220 6.56 35.43 -15.48
N GLU A 221 7.65 35.35 -14.71
CA GLU A 221 8.10 34.17 -14.02
C GLU A 221 8.42 34.47 -12.56
N MET A 222 8.08 33.57 -11.65
CA MET A 222 8.41 33.67 -10.23
C MET A 222 8.65 32.27 -9.66
N ASP A 223 9.80 32.11 -9.04
CA ASP A 223 10.17 30.86 -8.34
C ASP A 223 10.33 31.13 -6.84
N LYS A 224 9.81 30.22 -6.04
CA LYS A 224 9.96 30.28 -4.58
C LYS A 224 10.18 28.90 -4.03
N THR A 225 11.31 28.69 -3.34
CA THR A 225 11.64 27.45 -2.62
C THR A 225 11.41 27.67 -1.12
N TYR A 226 10.78 26.69 -0.45
CA TYR A 226 10.57 26.71 1.00
C TYR A 226 10.46 25.30 1.57
N HIS A 227 10.75 25.15 2.86
CA HIS A 227 10.73 23.87 3.56
C HIS A 227 9.56 23.81 4.54
N THR A 228 8.88 22.68 4.63
CA THR A 228 7.80 22.46 5.59
C THR A 228 7.96 21.11 6.30
N ARG A 229 7.39 21.03 7.51
CA ARG A 229 7.40 19.84 8.36
C ARG A 229 6.05 19.64 9.04
N THR A 230 4.98 19.84 8.31
CA THR A 230 3.60 19.78 8.85
C THR A 230 2.92 18.43 8.67
N GLN A 231 3.56 17.49 7.96
CA GLN A 231 3.03 16.17 7.71
C GLN A 231 3.88 15.10 8.38
N TYR A 232 3.21 14.03 8.80
CA TYR A 232 3.80 12.89 9.48
C TYR A 232 3.34 11.60 8.82
N LEU A 233 4.20 10.60 8.80
CA LEU A 233 3.77 9.22 8.62
C LEU A 233 2.88 8.87 9.84
N PRO A 234 1.73 8.22 9.64
CA PRO A 234 0.82 7.92 10.75
C PRO A 234 1.45 6.90 11.70
N MET A 235 1.14 7.01 12.98
CA MET A 235 1.33 5.88 13.89
C MET A 235 0.41 4.75 13.43
N HIS A 236 0.94 3.54 13.30
CA HIS A 236 0.18 2.38 12.87
C HIS A 236 0.25 1.26 13.91
N ILE A 237 -0.89 0.68 14.23
CA ILE A 237 -1.02 -0.54 15.02
C ILE A 237 -1.82 -1.55 14.21
N GLY A 238 -1.19 -2.67 13.86
CA GLY A 238 -1.81 -3.78 13.17
C GLY A 238 -1.86 -5.02 14.06
N THR A 239 -2.99 -5.70 14.08
CA THR A 239 -3.15 -6.99 14.76
C THR A 239 -3.79 -8.00 13.83
N GLY A 240 -3.34 -9.24 13.88
CA GLY A 240 -3.86 -10.31 13.03
C GLY A 240 -4.00 -11.61 13.80
N LEU A 241 -5.02 -12.38 13.46
CA LEU A 241 -5.23 -13.74 13.94
C LEU A 241 -5.41 -14.66 12.74
N ALA A 242 -4.64 -15.75 12.70
CA ALA A 242 -4.72 -16.73 11.61
C ALA A 242 -4.91 -18.15 12.16
N LEU A 243 -5.73 -18.92 11.45
CA LEU A 243 -5.91 -20.35 11.65
C LEU A 243 -5.46 -21.08 10.39
N THR A 244 -4.43 -21.90 10.52
CA THR A 244 -3.92 -22.73 9.43
C THR A 244 -4.23 -24.20 9.72
N THR A 245 -4.84 -24.86 8.75
CA THR A 245 -5.09 -26.30 8.69
C THR A 245 -4.41 -26.90 7.48
N ASN A 246 -4.55 -28.19 7.24
CA ASN A 246 -3.99 -28.83 6.05
C ASN A 246 -4.53 -28.26 4.73
N ARG A 247 -5.79 -27.79 4.69
CA ARG A 247 -6.47 -27.31 3.47
C ARG A 247 -6.85 -25.84 3.49
N TRP A 248 -7.01 -25.26 4.67
CA TRP A 248 -7.50 -23.93 4.82
C TRP A 248 -6.55 -23.05 5.63
N ILE A 249 -6.43 -21.82 5.21
CA ILE A 249 -5.89 -20.73 6.00
C ILE A 249 -7.00 -19.69 6.07
N ALA A 250 -7.42 -19.36 7.28
CA ALA A 250 -8.37 -18.27 7.52
C ALA A 250 -7.69 -17.23 8.40
N THR A 251 -7.87 -15.96 8.10
CA THR A 251 -7.25 -14.88 8.86
C THR A 251 -8.13 -13.65 8.92
N VAL A 252 -7.98 -12.90 9.99
CA VAL A 252 -8.59 -11.59 10.19
C VAL A 252 -7.51 -10.64 10.68
N ASP A 253 -7.44 -9.47 10.08
CA ASP A 253 -6.52 -8.39 10.43
C ASP A 253 -7.31 -7.12 10.76
N TYR A 254 -6.87 -6.41 11.80
CA TYR A 254 -7.31 -5.08 12.14
C TYR A 254 -6.12 -4.13 12.11
N ASN A 255 -6.27 -3.00 11.42
CA ASN A 255 -5.26 -1.96 11.31
C ASN A 255 -5.86 -0.63 11.77
N PHE A 256 -5.13 0.04 12.64
CA PHE A 256 -5.41 1.38 13.11
C PHE A 256 -4.27 2.31 12.70
N MET A 257 -4.58 3.44 12.07
CA MET A 257 -3.62 4.48 11.70
C MET A 257 -4.05 5.81 12.28
N ASP A 258 -3.18 6.39 13.11
CA ASP A 258 -3.40 7.70 13.73
C ASP A 258 -2.77 8.81 12.88
N TRP A 259 -3.61 9.62 12.26
CA TRP A 259 -3.25 10.77 11.44
C TRP A 259 -3.35 12.10 12.18
N SER A 260 -3.64 12.10 13.48
CA SER A 260 -3.91 13.30 14.27
C SER A 260 -2.74 14.30 14.32
N ARG A 261 -1.52 13.82 14.11
CA ARG A 261 -0.31 14.65 14.08
C ARG A 261 -0.10 15.41 12.77
N SER A 262 -0.72 14.98 11.69
CA SER A 262 -0.64 15.65 10.40
C SER A 262 -1.64 16.79 10.32
N SER A 263 -1.24 17.91 9.74
CA SER A 263 -2.12 19.06 9.50
C SER A 263 -2.24 19.37 8.01
N SER A 264 -3.42 19.80 7.59
CA SER A 264 -3.66 20.28 6.22
C SER A 264 -3.57 21.80 6.16
N SER A 265 -2.95 22.32 5.12
CA SER A 265 -2.97 23.77 4.83
C SER A 265 -4.34 24.25 4.33
N TYR A 266 -5.24 23.32 3.98
CA TYR A 266 -6.57 23.66 3.47
C TYR A 266 -7.61 23.55 4.58
N THR A 267 -8.35 24.62 4.82
CA THR A 267 -9.42 24.70 5.85
C THR A 267 -10.60 23.74 5.61
N SER A 268 -10.75 23.23 4.38
CA SER A 268 -11.82 22.30 4.00
C SER A 268 -11.50 20.82 4.24
N VAL A 269 -10.26 20.51 4.64
CA VAL A 269 -9.77 19.14 4.80
C VAL A 269 -9.18 18.95 6.18
N THR A 270 -9.60 17.90 6.84
CA THR A 270 -9.04 17.44 8.12
C THR A 270 -8.64 15.98 8.01
N TYR A 271 -7.65 15.58 8.80
CA TYR A 271 -7.24 14.20 8.88
C TYR A 271 -7.93 13.51 10.06
N GLU A 272 -8.44 12.31 9.84
CA GLU A 272 -9.08 11.47 10.86
C GLU A 272 -8.34 10.14 10.98
N ASN A 273 -8.52 9.51 12.13
CA ASN A 273 -7.99 8.17 12.36
C ASN A 273 -8.63 7.16 11.41
N GLN A 274 -7.78 6.32 10.81
CA GLN A 274 -8.21 5.29 9.89
C GLN A 274 -8.29 3.95 10.60
N HIS A 275 -9.41 3.27 10.41
CA HIS A 275 -9.66 1.91 10.85
C HIS A 275 -9.88 1.03 9.63
N LYS A 276 -9.16 -0.09 9.57
CA LYS A 276 -9.31 -1.06 8.48
C LYS A 276 -9.44 -2.46 9.07
N ILE A 277 -10.50 -3.17 8.69
CA ILE A 277 -10.76 -4.56 9.04
C ILE A 277 -10.77 -5.37 7.75
N ASN A 278 -9.96 -6.42 7.70
CA ASN A 278 -9.88 -7.30 6.55
C ASN A 278 -10.02 -8.75 7.02
N VAL A 279 -10.74 -9.55 6.24
CA VAL A 279 -10.90 -10.99 6.47
C VAL A 279 -10.53 -11.71 5.18
N GLY A 280 -9.80 -12.80 5.30
CA GLY A 280 -9.38 -13.56 4.12
C GLY A 280 -9.26 -15.05 4.39
N ALA A 281 -9.39 -15.82 3.33
CA ALA A 281 -9.21 -17.26 3.36
C ALA A 281 -8.46 -17.76 2.13
N THR A 282 -7.67 -18.82 2.34
CA THR A 282 -6.97 -19.56 1.27
C THR A 282 -7.39 -21.01 1.34
N TYR A 283 -7.75 -21.61 0.21
CA TYR A 283 -8.00 -23.02 0.03
C TYR A 283 -6.88 -23.67 -0.76
N ILE A 284 -6.25 -24.71 -0.17
CA ILE A 284 -5.13 -25.46 -0.75
C ILE A 284 -5.70 -26.69 -1.47
N LEU A 285 -5.60 -26.73 -2.81
CA LEU A 285 -6.21 -27.78 -3.64
C LEU A 285 -5.61 -29.16 -3.36
N GLN A 286 -4.29 -29.27 -3.24
CA GLN A 286 -3.58 -30.54 -3.08
C GLN A 286 -2.61 -30.46 -1.88
N PRO A 287 -3.11 -30.53 -0.64
CA PRO A 287 -2.30 -30.25 0.56
C PRO A 287 -1.18 -31.27 0.82
N ARG A 288 -1.22 -32.43 0.17
CA ARG A 288 -0.16 -33.46 0.27
C ARG A 288 1.04 -33.18 -0.66
N ARG A 289 0.89 -32.27 -1.64
CA ARG A 289 2.00 -31.88 -2.50
C ARG A 289 2.77 -30.73 -1.85
N PRO A 290 4.12 -30.74 -1.89
CA PRO A 290 4.94 -29.67 -1.32
C PRO A 290 4.64 -28.28 -1.93
N ARG A 291 4.13 -28.29 -3.15
CA ARG A 291 3.72 -27.11 -3.92
C ARG A 291 2.35 -27.37 -4.51
N SER A 292 1.38 -26.64 -4.07
CA SER A 292 -0.02 -26.79 -4.48
C SER A 292 -0.57 -25.48 -4.98
N THR A 293 -1.51 -25.56 -5.91
CA THR A 293 -2.33 -24.42 -6.29
C THR A 293 -3.21 -24.02 -5.12
N GLU A 294 -3.33 -22.73 -4.90
CA GLU A 294 -4.10 -22.14 -3.83
C GLU A 294 -5.10 -21.15 -4.41
N LEU A 295 -6.34 -21.24 -3.92
CA LEU A 295 -7.40 -20.27 -4.24
C LEU A 295 -7.61 -19.37 -3.03
N MET A 296 -7.79 -18.10 -3.29
CA MET A 296 -7.89 -17.08 -2.23
C MET A 296 -9.13 -16.23 -2.43
N GLY A 297 -9.68 -15.76 -1.31
CA GLY A 297 -10.75 -14.77 -1.30
C GLY A 297 -10.68 -13.93 -0.04
N GLY A 298 -11.13 -12.69 -0.11
CA GLY A 298 -11.12 -11.80 1.04
C GLY A 298 -12.09 -10.63 0.90
N LEU A 299 -12.41 -10.05 2.05
CA LEU A 299 -13.25 -8.87 2.18
C LEU A 299 -12.55 -7.85 3.08
N GLY A 300 -12.75 -6.59 2.81
CA GLY A 300 -12.21 -5.49 3.58
C GLY A 300 -13.20 -4.36 3.77
N PHE A 301 -13.11 -3.69 4.90
CA PHE A 301 -13.84 -2.46 5.19
C PHE A 301 -12.90 -1.46 5.85
N SER A 302 -12.92 -0.21 5.39
CA SER A 302 -12.15 0.88 5.99
C SER A 302 -12.85 2.22 5.85
N ASN A 303 -12.53 3.16 6.75
CA ASN A 303 -12.83 4.57 6.54
C ASN A 303 -11.64 5.28 5.86
N SER A 304 -11.91 6.41 5.22
CA SER A 304 -10.87 7.31 4.73
C SER A 304 -10.14 8.00 5.89
N TYR A 305 -8.85 8.25 5.73
CA TYR A 305 -8.10 9.13 6.65
C TYR A 305 -8.31 10.62 6.34
N ILE A 306 -8.86 10.93 5.16
CA ILE A 306 -9.22 12.28 4.76
C ILE A 306 -10.70 12.49 5.05
N ASN A 307 -11.01 13.53 5.83
CA ASN A 307 -12.36 14.00 6.05
C ASN A 307 -12.55 15.34 5.34
N LEU A 308 -13.46 15.35 4.39
CA LEU A 308 -13.92 16.56 3.73
C LEU A 308 -15.09 17.15 4.55
N LYS A 309 -15.12 18.46 4.78
CA LYS A 309 -16.25 19.12 5.48
C LYS A 309 -17.63 18.75 4.91
N LYS A 310 -17.66 18.22 3.69
CA LYS A 310 -18.86 17.76 2.98
C LYS A 310 -19.33 16.33 3.34
N GLY A 311 -18.53 15.52 4.03
CA GLY A 311 -18.95 14.16 4.44
C GLY A 311 -17.81 13.17 4.59
N LYS A 312 -18.11 12.04 5.24
CA LYS A 312 -17.18 10.92 5.46
C LYS A 312 -17.22 9.94 4.30
N MET A 313 -16.06 9.34 4.02
CA MET A 313 -15.89 8.33 2.98
C MET A 313 -15.49 7.00 3.61
N TYR A 314 -16.10 5.93 3.12
CA TYR A 314 -15.81 4.56 3.52
C TYR A 314 -15.49 3.73 2.28
N TYR A 315 -14.76 2.63 2.44
CA TYR A 315 -14.40 1.73 1.36
C TYR A 315 -14.81 0.30 1.72
N LEU A 316 -15.48 -0.36 0.80
CA LEU A 316 -15.70 -1.80 0.79
C LEU A 316 -14.77 -2.42 -0.26
N GLU A 317 -14.06 -3.47 0.12
CA GLU A 317 -13.17 -4.20 -0.76
C GLU A 317 -13.59 -5.68 -0.82
N ALA A 318 -13.60 -6.25 -2.01
CA ALA A 318 -13.74 -7.68 -2.22
C ALA A 318 -12.62 -8.15 -3.13
N SER A 319 -12.00 -9.26 -2.79
CA SER A 319 -10.87 -9.79 -3.55
C SER A 319 -10.97 -11.28 -3.77
N VAL A 320 -10.45 -11.71 -4.91
CA VAL A 320 -10.25 -13.12 -5.27
C VAL A 320 -8.87 -13.30 -5.86
N GLY A 321 -8.31 -14.49 -5.73
CA GLY A 321 -7.00 -14.75 -6.29
C GLY A 321 -6.65 -16.23 -6.34
N ALA A 322 -5.55 -16.51 -7.03
CA ALA A 322 -4.98 -17.83 -7.10
C ALA A 322 -3.45 -17.77 -7.13
N THR A 323 -2.81 -18.74 -6.49
CA THR A 323 -1.36 -18.95 -6.57
C THR A 323 -1.06 -20.28 -7.24
N PHE A 324 -0.27 -20.24 -8.29
CA PHE A 324 0.13 -21.40 -9.09
C PHE A 324 1.61 -21.72 -8.87
N PRO A 325 1.98 -22.95 -8.55
CA PRO A 325 3.37 -23.37 -8.50
C PRO A 325 3.91 -23.53 -9.93
N ILE A 326 5.04 -22.89 -10.24
CA ILE A 326 5.74 -22.98 -11.53
C ILE A 326 7.18 -23.43 -11.26
N ARG A 327 7.52 -24.70 -11.47
CA ARG A 327 8.84 -25.25 -11.15
C ARG A 327 9.32 -24.87 -9.74
N TYR A 328 10.24 -23.91 -9.65
CA TYR A 328 10.83 -23.41 -8.39
C TYR A 328 10.22 -22.08 -7.93
N SER A 329 9.19 -21.62 -8.62
CA SER A 329 8.56 -20.33 -8.44
C SER A 329 7.08 -20.45 -8.10
N PHE A 330 6.46 -19.36 -7.68
CA PHE A 330 5.03 -19.23 -7.52
C PHE A 330 4.56 -17.99 -8.29
N LEU A 331 3.54 -18.16 -9.10
CA LEU A 331 2.81 -17.06 -9.74
C LEU A 331 1.52 -16.84 -8.97
N SER A 332 1.34 -15.67 -8.44
CA SER A 332 0.10 -15.26 -7.75
C SER A 332 -0.62 -14.21 -8.59
N LEU A 333 -1.90 -14.45 -8.82
CA LEU A 333 -2.82 -13.53 -9.50
C LEU A 333 -3.92 -13.15 -8.52
N GLY A 334 -4.23 -11.87 -8.44
CA GLY A 334 -5.31 -11.35 -7.61
C GLY A 334 -6.12 -10.30 -8.35
N ALA A 335 -7.42 -10.29 -8.12
CA ALA A 335 -8.32 -9.23 -8.54
C ALA A 335 -9.01 -8.67 -7.30
N THR A 336 -9.06 -7.35 -7.18
CA THR A 336 -9.70 -6.65 -6.07
C THR A 336 -10.66 -5.62 -6.62
N TYR A 337 -11.90 -5.66 -6.15
CA TYR A 337 -12.90 -4.62 -6.39
C TYR A 337 -13.02 -3.77 -5.14
N ARG A 338 -12.89 -2.44 -5.28
CA ARG A 338 -13.08 -1.46 -4.21
C ARG A 338 -14.20 -0.51 -4.59
N GLN A 339 -15.17 -0.36 -3.70
CA GLN A 339 -16.27 0.58 -3.81
C GLN A 339 -16.16 1.63 -2.71
N GLN A 340 -16.13 2.89 -3.10
CA GLN A 340 -16.26 4.01 -2.17
C GLN A 340 -17.74 4.22 -1.85
N ILE A 341 -18.05 4.39 -0.57
CA ILE A 341 -19.36 4.70 -0.03
C ILE A 341 -19.26 6.03 0.68
N ASN A 342 -20.04 7.01 0.24
CA ASN A 342 -20.05 8.34 0.82
C ASN A 342 -21.22 8.51 1.78
N SER A 343 -21.01 9.24 2.88
CA SER A 343 -22.08 9.60 3.80
C SER A 343 -23.05 10.64 3.20
N ARG A 344 -22.67 11.29 2.09
CA ARG A 344 -23.49 12.29 1.38
C ARG A 344 -23.34 12.10 -0.14
N SER A 345 -24.41 12.35 -0.89
CA SER A 345 -24.50 12.18 -2.33
C SER A 345 -23.72 13.23 -3.15
N ASN A 346 -23.32 14.34 -2.54
CA ASN A 346 -22.59 15.43 -3.22
C ASN A 346 -21.06 15.29 -3.14
N LEU A 347 -20.56 14.07 -2.89
CA LEU A 347 -19.15 13.73 -2.98
C LEU A 347 -18.92 12.82 -4.19
N MET A 348 -17.77 12.99 -4.82
CA MET A 348 -17.32 12.09 -5.89
C MET A 348 -17.26 10.66 -5.36
N GLN A 349 -17.81 9.72 -6.11
CA GLN A 349 -17.75 8.29 -5.84
C GLN A 349 -16.69 7.63 -6.71
N GLU A 350 -15.98 6.67 -6.16
CA GLU A 350 -15.01 5.86 -6.88
C GLU A 350 -15.37 4.39 -6.80
N SER A 351 -15.34 3.72 -7.95
CA SER A 351 -15.35 2.27 -8.07
C SER A 351 -14.08 1.84 -8.76
N ARG A 352 -13.29 0.93 -8.16
CA ARG A 352 -11.99 0.52 -8.70
C ARG A 352 -11.88 -0.99 -8.79
N VAL A 353 -11.40 -1.47 -9.94
CA VAL A 353 -10.94 -2.84 -10.14
C VAL A 353 -9.43 -2.84 -10.26
N SER A 354 -8.75 -3.61 -9.43
CA SER A 354 -7.29 -3.75 -9.47
C SER A 354 -6.91 -5.20 -9.76
N LEU A 355 -5.97 -5.39 -10.69
CA LEU A 355 -5.37 -6.69 -11.00
C LEU A 355 -3.95 -6.69 -10.48
N ASN A 356 -3.60 -7.70 -9.69
CA ASN A 356 -2.29 -7.87 -9.09
C ASN A 356 -1.64 -9.12 -9.65
N LEU A 357 -0.40 -8.98 -10.10
CA LEU A 357 0.45 -10.07 -10.52
C LEU A 357 1.68 -10.07 -9.63
N ASN A 358 2.04 -11.22 -9.07
CA ASN A 358 3.21 -11.39 -8.26
C ASN A 358 3.94 -12.68 -8.61
N LEU A 359 5.25 -12.60 -8.78
CA LEU A 359 6.15 -13.72 -9.03
C LEU A 359 7.12 -13.86 -7.87
N THR A 360 7.02 -14.97 -7.14
CA THR A 360 7.98 -15.34 -6.09
C THR A 360 8.84 -16.49 -6.60
N PHE A 361 10.16 -16.33 -6.63
CA PHE A 361 11.08 -17.40 -7.03
C PHE A 361 12.24 -17.53 -6.04
N GLY A 362 12.68 -18.78 -5.87
CA GLY A 362 13.77 -19.11 -4.97
C GLY A 362 14.96 -19.68 -5.74
N GLU A 363 16.15 -19.15 -5.48
CA GLU A 363 17.40 -19.70 -5.96
C GLU A 363 18.17 -20.35 -4.82
N ARG A 364 18.54 -21.63 -4.98
CA ARG A 364 19.25 -22.37 -3.93
C ARG A 364 20.67 -21.84 -3.75
N ILE A 365 21.04 -21.62 -2.50
CA ILE A 365 22.41 -21.30 -2.12
C ILE A 365 23.22 -22.61 -2.24
N SER A 366 23.88 -22.84 -3.37
CA SER A 366 24.81 -23.96 -3.50
C SER A 366 26.08 -23.65 -2.69
N LYS A 367 26.39 -24.46 -1.68
CA LYS A 367 27.75 -24.48 -1.13
C LYS A 367 28.66 -25.01 -2.23
N SER A 368 29.42 -24.14 -2.89
CA SER A 368 30.54 -24.56 -3.72
C SER A 368 31.47 -25.41 -2.86
N LYS A 369 31.55 -26.71 -3.14
CA LYS A 369 32.66 -27.52 -2.64
C LYS A 369 33.85 -27.06 -3.46
N LEU A 370 34.70 -26.21 -2.88
CA LEU A 370 36.06 -26.05 -3.35
C LEU A 370 36.71 -27.43 -3.29
N ARG A 371 36.96 -28.02 -4.44
CA ARG A 371 37.79 -29.20 -4.61
C ARG A 371 39.25 -28.78 -4.61
#